data_b1585d67b3666f5d04e73b1bdc9324f1
#
_entry.id   b1585d67b3666f5d04e73b1bdc9324f1
#
_cell.length_a   1.000
_cell.length_b   1.000
_cell.length_c   1.000
_cell.angle_alpha   90.00
_cell.angle_beta   90.00
_cell.angle_gamma   90.00
#
_symmetry.space_group_name_H-M   'P 1'
#
loop_
_entity.id
_entity.type
_entity.pdbx_description
1 polymer ?
#
loop_
_entity_poly.entity_id
_entity_poly.type
_entity_poly.pdbx_seq_one_letter_code
_entity_poly.pdbx_strand_id
1 'polypeptide(L)'
;MHSLIIHMSASTARRPNAERLLRDLPEAELVEAVNGRDPAQIADVVTAPGDLWRPRYPFALRPAEIGVFLSHRKCWRRIVDAGWDYALIVEDDLAVDPGGLARALDLIEAHATPEMYIRLPVKQRETPAAVLAQDGDMRFILPKVIGLQCICQVVGRGAAERLLRATETIDRPVDTFLQMHWVTHQPIHAILPNGNREIAQQIGGSTIQQKTRASGKLAREFNRAVYRAQVALRPQRG
;
A
#
# COMPACT_ATOMS: atom_id res chain seq x y z
N MET A 1 14.58 -4.41 -12.19
CA MET A 1 13.47 -4.54 -11.19
C MET A 1 12.15 -4.54 -11.94
N HIS A 2 11.28 -5.52 -11.72
CA HIS A 2 9.94 -5.54 -12.32
C HIS A 2 9.02 -4.54 -11.64
N SER A 3 8.08 -3.96 -12.40
CA SER A 3 7.09 -3.00 -11.90
C SER A 3 5.67 -3.44 -12.26
N LEU A 4 4.80 -3.47 -11.27
CA LEU A 4 3.40 -3.85 -11.39
C LEU A 4 2.53 -2.60 -11.17
N ILE A 5 1.80 -2.19 -12.19
CA ILE A 5 0.93 -1.01 -12.15
C ILE A 5 -0.51 -1.46 -12.00
N ILE A 6 -1.10 -1.21 -10.83
CA ILE A 6 -2.51 -1.51 -10.58
C ILE A 6 -3.36 -0.49 -11.33
N HIS A 7 -4.10 -0.95 -12.35
CA HIS A 7 -4.97 -0.10 -13.17
C HIS A 7 -6.26 -0.83 -13.50
N MET A 8 -7.38 -0.13 -13.41
CA MET A 8 -8.68 -0.64 -13.87
C MET A 8 -8.87 -0.24 -15.32
N SER A 9 -8.90 -1.20 -16.25
CA SER A 9 -9.00 -0.96 -17.70
C SER A 9 -10.20 -0.10 -18.10
N ALA A 10 -11.30 -0.18 -17.34
CA ALA A 10 -12.49 0.66 -17.51
C ALA A 10 -12.28 2.12 -17.07
N SER A 11 -11.19 2.47 -16.39
CA SER A 11 -10.92 3.82 -15.93
C SER A 11 -10.22 4.66 -16.99
N THR A 12 -10.99 5.21 -17.93
CA THR A 12 -10.47 6.02 -19.05
C THR A 12 -9.74 7.29 -18.58
N ALA A 13 -10.19 7.91 -17.48
CA ALA A 13 -9.58 9.13 -16.93
C ALA A 13 -8.18 8.89 -16.37
N ARG A 14 -7.88 7.68 -15.87
CA ARG A 14 -6.59 7.31 -15.28
C ARG A 14 -5.63 6.66 -16.28
N ARG A 15 -6.16 6.19 -17.42
CA ARG A 15 -5.40 5.48 -18.45
C ARG A 15 -4.16 6.25 -18.94
N PRO A 16 -4.22 7.56 -19.24
CA PRO A 16 -3.03 8.30 -19.69
C PRO A 16 -1.89 8.27 -18.67
N ASN A 17 -2.21 8.28 -17.36
CA ASN A 17 -1.18 8.18 -16.33
C ASN A 17 -0.63 6.75 -16.22
N ALA A 18 -1.47 5.73 -16.30
CA ALA A 18 -1.04 4.33 -16.32
C ALA A 18 -0.09 4.05 -17.51
N GLU A 19 -0.41 4.58 -18.70
CA GLU A 19 0.46 4.47 -19.89
C GLU A 19 1.77 5.25 -19.73
N ARG A 20 1.77 6.37 -19.01
CA ARG A 20 3.00 7.09 -18.64
C ARG A 20 3.86 6.25 -17.71
N LEU A 21 3.27 5.69 -16.65
CA LEU A 21 3.97 4.83 -15.70
C LEU A 21 4.58 3.58 -16.38
N LEU A 22 3.89 3.00 -17.39
CA LEU A 22 4.44 1.91 -18.20
C LEU A 22 5.74 2.27 -18.93
N ARG A 23 5.89 3.53 -19.33
CA ARG A 23 7.12 4.00 -20.00
C ARG A 23 8.22 4.39 -19.04
N ASP A 24 7.82 4.94 -17.88
CA ASP A 24 8.74 5.58 -16.93
C ASP A 24 9.31 4.60 -15.89
N LEU A 25 8.63 3.46 -15.66
CA LEU A 25 9.06 2.48 -14.66
C LEU A 25 9.79 1.29 -15.30
N PRO A 26 10.78 0.70 -14.60
CA PRO A 26 11.56 -0.42 -15.12
C PRO A 26 10.68 -1.67 -15.29
N GLU A 27 10.80 -2.35 -16.44
CA GLU A 27 10.14 -3.63 -16.75
C GLU A 27 8.66 -3.66 -16.32
N ALA A 28 7.91 -2.60 -16.67
CA ALA A 28 6.57 -2.37 -16.18
C ALA A 28 5.49 -3.18 -16.92
N GLU A 29 4.54 -3.70 -16.17
CA GLU A 29 3.32 -4.32 -16.69
C GLU A 29 2.07 -3.78 -15.97
N LEU A 30 0.92 -3.76 -16.67
CA LEU A 30 -0.37 -3.45 -16.06
C LEU A 30 -0.94 -4.70 -15.37
N VAL A 31 -1.38 -4.51 -14.14
CA VAL A 31 -2.17 -5.49 -13.39
C VAL A 31 -3.62 -5.01 -13.34
N GLU A 32 -4.53 -5.75 -13.97
CA GLU A 32 -5.96 -5.41 -13.94
C GLU A 32 -6.47 -5.38 -12.51
N ALA A 33 -6.93 -4.21 -12.08
CA ALA A 33 -7.45 -3.98 -10.76
C ALA A 33 -8.78 -4.72 -10.54
N VAL A 34 -9.01 -5.19 -9.32
CA VAL A 34 -10.29 -5.78 -8.95
C VAL A 34 -11.32 -4.69 -8.75
N ASN A 35 -12.42 -4.75 -9.52
CA ASN A 35 -13.54 -3.85 -9.34
C ASN A 35 -14.41 -4.31 -8.16
N GLY A 36 -14.19 -3.75 -6.99
CA GLY A 36 -14.98 -4.09 -5.81
C GLY A 36 -16.47 -3.72 -5.92
N ARG A 37 -16.88 -2.93 -6.91
CA ARG A 37 -18.31 -2.64 -7.19
C ARG A 37 -18.98 -3.71 -8.02
N ASP A 38 -18.21 -4.63 -8.59
CA ASP A 38 -18.71 -5.82 -9.26
C ASP A 38 -18.75 -6.98 -8.25
N PRO A 39 -19.95 -7.41 -7.80
CA PRO A 39 -20.07 -8.46 -6.80
C PRO A 39 -19.40 -9.78 -7.23
N ALA A 40 -19.35 -10.07 -8.52
CA ALA A 40 -18.74 -11.30 -9.03
C ALA A 40 -17.21 -11.32 -8.80
N GLN A 41 -16.54 -10.16 -8.81
CA GLN A 41 -15.11 -10.08 -8.61
C GLN A 41 -14.67 -10.20 -7.14
N ILE A 42 -15.60 -10.07 -6.21
CA ILE A 42 -15.33 -10.15 -4.77
C ILE A 42 -16.13 -11.28 -4.08
N ALA A 43 -16.81 -12.13 -4.85
CA ALA A 43 -17.71 -13.17 -4.33
C ALA A 43 -17.00 -14.18 -3.42
N ASP A 44 -15.77 -14.58 -3.79
CA ASP A 44 -15.01 -15.64 -3.08
C ASP A 44 -14.15 -15.09 -1.94
N VAL A 45 -14.17 -13.76 -1.68
CA VAL A 45 -13.36 -13.21 -0.60
C VAL A 45 -14.01 -13.43 0.76
N VAL A 46 -13.24 -13.98 1.68
CA VAL A 46 -13.67 -14.13 3.07
C VAL A 46 -13.40 -12.83 3.82
N THR A 47 -14.45 -12.23 4.37
CA THR A 47 -14.34 -10.99 5.16
C THR A 47 -14.83 -11.19 6.60
N ALA A 48 -14.24 -10.45 7.52
CA ALA A 48 -14.67 -10.38 8.93
C ALA A 48 -15.05 -8.94 9.32
N PRO A 49 -15.85 -8.73 10.39
CA PRO A 49 -16.39 -7.42 10.76
C PRO A 49 -15.40 -6.51 11.53
N GLY A 50 -14.11 -6.59 11.26
CA GLY A 50 -13.08 -5.75 11.86
C GLY A 50 -12.59 -6.21 13.23
N ASP A 51 -12.95 -7.38 13.69
CA ASP A 51 -12.60 -7.94 15.00
C ASP A 51 -11.68 -9.16 14.96
N LEU A 52 -11.24 -9.53 13.76
CA LEU A 52 -10.30 -10.63 13.56
C LEU A 52 -9.00 -10.41 14.36
N TRP A 53 -8.57 -9.15 14.47
CA TRP A 53 -7.34 -8.75 15.16
C TRP A 53 -7.54 -7.58 16.11
N ARG A 54 -6.61 -7.42 17.07
CA ARG A 54 -6.57 -6.24 17.95
C ARG A 54 -5.49 -5.25 17.50
N PRO A 55 -5.80 -3.92 17.47
CA PRO A 55 -7.08 -3.29 17.84
C PRO A 55 -8.19 -3.61 16.83
N ARG A 56 -9.43 -3.67 17.34
CA ARG A 56 -10.61 -3.83 16.47
C ARG A 56 -10.70 -2.68 15.48
N TYR A 57 -10.87 -2.98 14.19
CA TYR A 57 -11.14 -1.95 13.19
C TYR A 57 -12.60 -1.51 13.28
N PRO A 58 -12.87 -0.20 13.51
CA PRO A 58 -14.21 0.24 13.91
C PRO A 58 -15.18 0.47 12.75
N PHE A 59 -14.78 0.18 11.51
CA PHE A 59 -15.59 0.44 10.33
C PHE A 59 -15.84 -0.83 9.54
N ALA A 60 -17.02 -0.91 8.89
CA ALA A 60 -17.26 -1.97 7.91
C ALA A 60 -16.40 -1.75 6.66
N LEU A 61 -15.81 -2.82 6.13
CA LEU A 61 -15.15 -2.80 4.83
C LEU A 61 -16.16 -2.43 3.74
N ARG A 62 -15.75 -1.52 2.88
CA ARG A 62 -16.52 -1.15 1.69
C ARG A 62 -16.08 -2.02 0.50
N PRO A 63 -16.99 -2.33 -0.44
CA PRO A 63 -16.64 -3.11 -1.62
C PRO A 63 -15.42 -2.57 -2.38
N ALA A 64 -15.29 -1.24 -2.52
CA ALA A 64 -14.11 -0.64 -3.15
C ALA A 64 -12.82 -0.89 -2.36
N GLU A 65 -12.85 -0.93 -1.02
CA GLU A 65 -11.68 -1.25 -0.19
C GLU A 65 -11.29 -2.73 -0.33
N ILE A 66 -12.27 -3.62 -0.48
CA ILE A 66 -12.04 -5.03 -0.81
C ILE A 66 -11.35 -5.15 -2.17
N GLY A 67 -11.86 -4.46 -3.20
CA GLY A 67 -11.26 -4.46 -4.54
C GLY A 67 -9.80 -4.00 -4.54
N VAL A 68 -9.49 -2.90 -3.83
CA VAL A 68 -8.09 -2.43 -3.66
C VAL A 68 -7.24 -3.49 -2.97
N PHE A 69 -7.73 -4.09 -1.89
CA PHE A 69 -7.00 -5.14 -1.16
C PHE A 69 -6.67 -6.32 -2.09
N LEU A 70 -7.66 -6.82 -2.82
CA LEU A 70 -7.49 -7.94 -3.75
C LEU A 70 -6.54 -7.60 -4.91
N SER A 71 -6.53 -6.34 -5.37
CA SER A 71 -5.58 -5.87 -6.39
C SER A 71 -4.13 -5.95 -5.89
N HIS A 72 -3.87 -5.54 -4.66
CA HIS A 72 -2.55 -5.71 -4.04
C HIS A 72 -2.21 -7.19 -3.85
N ARG A 73 -3.16 -8.04 -3.46
CA ARG A 73 -2.94 -9.49 -3.36
C ARG A 73 -2.59 -10.12 -4.71
N LYS A 74 -3.19 -9.66 -5.82
CA LYS A 74 -2.80 -10.09 -7.18
C LYS A 74 -1.32 -9.77 -7.44
N CYS A 75 -0.87 -8.56 -7.10
CA CYS A 75 0.54 -8.19 -7.26
C CYS A 75 1.45 -9.06 -6.40
N TRP A 76 1.10 -9.30 -5.12
CA TRP A 76 1.88 -10.20 -4.25
C TRP A 76 1.94 -11.62 -4.82
N ARG A 77 0.82 -12.15 -5.32
CA ARG A 77 0.78 -13.46 -5.98
C ARG A 77 1.69 -13.48 -7.21
N ARG A 78 1.63 -12.44 -8.05
CA ARG A 78 2.47 -12.30 -9.25
C ARG A 78 3.96 -12.36 -8.93
N ILE A 79 4.40 -11.70 -7.83
CA ILE A 79 5.80 -11.74 -7.37
C ILE A 79 6.21 -13.16 -7.00
N VAL A 80 5.36 -13.86 -6.24
CA VAL A 80 5.63 -15.23 -5.79
C VAL A 80 5.66 -16.21 -6.96
N ASP A 81 4.66 -16.16 -7.84
CA ASP A 81 4.53 -17.08 -8.97
C ASP A 81 5.65 -16.89 -10.01
N ALA A 82 6.13 -15.65 -10.18
CA ALA A 82 7.26 -15.33 -11.05
C ALA A 82 8.63 -15.65 -10.44
N GLY A 83 8.69 -15.91 -9.14
CA GLY A 83 9.95 -16.15 -8.43
C GLY A 83 10.85 -14.93 -8.31
N TRP A 84 10.32 -13.70 -8.47
CA TRP A 84 11.11 -12.47 -8.36
C TRP A 84 11.53 -12.24 -6.91
N ASP A 85 12.75 -11.79 -6.70
CA ASP A 85 13.21 -11.44 -5.35
C ASP A 85 12.41 -10.29 -4.75
N TYR A 86 12.08 -9.29 -5.59
CA TYR A 86 11.16 -8.20 -5.24
C TYR A 86 10.61 -7.54 -6.51
N ALA A 87 9.52 -6.80 -6.37
CA ALA A 87 8.97 -5.94 -7.43
C ALA A 87 8.42 -4.63 -6.86
N LEU A 88 8.43 -3.59 -7.72
CA LEU A 88 7.77 -2.32 -7.46
C LEU A 88 6.26 -2.47 -7.78
N ILE A 89 5.41 -2.10 -6.84
CA ILE A 89 3.95 -2.04 -7.02
C ILE A 89 3.53 -0.58 -6.92
N VAL A 90 2.79 -0.09 -7.90
CA VAL A 90 2.27 1.27 -7.93
C VAL A 90 0.79 1.31 -8.28
N GLU A 91 0.07 2.31 -7.76
CA GLU A 91 -1.30 2.61 -8.19
C GLU A 91 -1.27 3.62 -9.34
N ASP A 92 -2.30 3.59 -10.20
CA ASP A 92 -2.38 4.39 -11.43
C ASP A 92 -2.56 5.90 -11.20
N ASP A 93 -2.68 6.35 -9.96
CA ASP A 93 -2.72 7.77 -9.57
C ASP A 93 -1.41 8.30 -8.96
N LEU A 94 -0.32 7.55 -9.12
CA LEU A 94 1.02 7.99 -8.76
C LEU A 94 1.59 8.96 -9.81
N ALA A 95 2.13 10.09 -9.38
CA ALA A 95 3.08 10.88 -10.13
C ALA A 95 4.48 10.64 -9.56
N VAL A 96 5.34 10.05 -10.37
CA VAL A 96 6.73 9.75 -10.00
C VAL A 96 7.58 11.00 -10.16
N ASP A 97 8.50 11.23 -9.22
CA ASP A 97 9.68 12.07 -9.41
C ASP A 97 10.84 11.18 -9.89
N PRO A 98 11.30 11.33 -11.15
CA PRO A 98 12.29 10.40 -11.72
C PRO A 98 13.61 10.38 -10.95
N GLY A 99 14.09 11.55 -10.49
CA GLY A 99 15.34 11.65 -9.72
C GLY A 99 15.20 11.02 -8.32
N GLY A 100 14.10 11.29 -7.65
CA GLY A 100 13.79 10.69 -6.35
C GLY A 100 13.58 9.18 -6.44
N LEU A 101 12.90 8.70 -7.50
CA LEU A 101 12.73 7.27 -7.71
C LEU A 101 14.08 6.58 -7.97
N ALA A 102 14.93 7.12 -8.85
CA ALA A 102 16.24 6.53 -9.14
C ALA A 102 17.08 6.36 -7.86
N ARG A 103 17.22 7.42 -7.05
CA ARG A 103 17.92 7.35 -5.76
C ARG A 103 17.31 6.31 -4.80
N ALA A 104 15.97 6.23 -4.76
CA ALA A 104 15.30 5.25 -3.92
C ALA A 104 15.56 3.82 -4.41
N LEU A 105 15.60 3.59 -5.73
CA LEU A 105 15.93 2.29 -6.30
C LEU A 105 17.38 1.89 -6.03
N ASP A 106 18.33 2.82 -6.09
CA ASP A 106 19.74 2.58 -5.72
C ASP A 106 19.86 2.14 -4.25
N LEU A 107 19.14 2.80 -3.32
CA LEU A 107 19.10 2.39 -1.92
C LEU A 107 18.46 1.00 -1.75
N ILE A 108 17.42 0.69 -2.51
CA ILE A 108 16.76 -0.61 -2.48
C ILE A 108 17.70 -1.70 -3.01
N GLU A 109 18.36 -1.47 -4.13
CA GLU A 109 19.29 -2.43 -4.71
C GLU A 109 20.46 -2.76 -3.76
N ALA A 110 20.94 -1.75 -3.03
CA ALA A 110 22.04 -1.91 -2.09
C ALA A 110 21.65 -2.60 -0.77
N HIS A 111 20.39 -2.51 -0.34
CA HIS A 111 20.01 -2.87 1.04
C HIS A 111 18.77 -3.78 1.14
N ALA A 112 17.94 -3.91 0.09
CA ALA A 112 16.74 -4.72 0.17
C ALA A 112 17.04 -6.21 0.13
N THR A 113 16.18 -6.96 0.81
CA THR A 113 16.16 -8.42 0.76
C THR A 113 14.76 -8.90 0.35
N PRO A 114 14.61 -10.16 -0.12
CA PRO A 114 13.31 -10.72 -0.45
C PRO A 114 12.31 -10.74 0.72
N GLU A 115 12.78 -10.52 1.94
CA GLU A 115 11.96 -10.49 3.15
C GLU A 115 11.35 -9.11 3.46
N MET A 116 11.76 -8.07 2.73
CA MET A 116 11.37 -6.70 3.04
C MET A 116 10.11 -6.25 2.30
N TYR A 117 9.35 -5.39 2.96
CA TYR A 117 8.31 -4.53 2.38
C TYR A 117 8.74 -3.08 2.60
N ILE A 118 8.91 -2.33 1.52
CA ILE A 118 9.48 -0.98 1.53
C ILE A 118 8.51 -0.02 0.86
N ARG A 119 7.97 0.93 1.61
CA ARG A 119 7.09 1.97 1.08
C ARG A 119 7.91 3.14 0.55
N LEU A 120 7.43 3.75 -0.54
CA LEU A 120 7.87 5.05 -1.04
C LEU A 120 6.70 6.04 -0.84
N PRO A 121 6.48 6.52 0.40
CA PRO A 121 5.27 7.25 0.74
C PRO A 121 5.21 8.62 0.07
N VAL A 122 4.02 9.01 -0.39
CA VAL A 122 3.75 10.35 -0.92
C VAL A 122 3.54 11.38 0.20
N LYS A 123 3.22 10.94 1.43
CA LYS A 123 3.11 11.76 2.64
C LYS A 123 4.27 11.46 3.58
N GLN A 124 5.19 12.38 3.68
CA GLN A 124 6.45 12.24 4.42
C GLN A 124 6.25 12.61 5.90
N ARG A 125 5.50 11.81 6.65
CA ARG A 125 5.17 12.08 8.07
C ARG A 125 5.75 11.05 9.04
N GLU A 126 6.45 10.05 8.53
CA GLU A 126 6.95 8.94 9.34
C GLU A 126 8.22 9.35 10.07
N THR A 127 8.27 9.02 11.36
CA THR A 127 9.46 9.19 12.20
C THR A 127 10.21 7.86 12.34
N PRO A 128 11.53 7.82 12.22
CA PRO A 128 12.28 6.58 12.29
C PRO A 128 12.30 5.96 13.71
N ALA A 129 12.11 4.65 13.78
CA ALA A 129 12.58 3.81 14.89
C ALA A 129 14.05 3.48 14.68
N ALA A 130 14.45 3.22 13.42
CA ALA A 130 15.83 3.03 13.00
C ALA A 130 16.04 3.65 11.60
N VAL A 131 17.27 4.07 11.32
CA VAL A 131 17.75 4.46 9.98
C VAL A 131 18.66 3.35 9.50
N LEU A 132 18.32 2.70 8.38
CA LEU A 132 19.07 1.58 7.81
C LEU A 132 20.15 2.09 6.86
N ALA A 133 19.81 3.10 6.04
CA ALA A 133 20.73 3.73 5.10
C ALA A 133 20.28 5.17 4.81
N GLN A 134 21.18 5.96 4.20
CA GLN A 134 20.92 7.35 3.85
C GLN A 134 21.71 7.74 2.60
N ASP A 135 21.07 8.50 1.72
CA ASP A 135 21.68 9.20 0.59
C ASP A 135 21.25 10.67 0.60
N GLY A 136 22.17 11.56 0.99
CA GLY A 136 21.86 12.97 1.19
C GLY A 136 20.75 13.17 2.23
N ASP A 137 19.62 13.74 1.80
CA ASP A 137 18.42 13.93 2.63
C ASP A 137 17.48 12.71 2.64
N MET A 138 17.61 11.81 1.66
CA MET A 138 16.79 10.61 1.55
C MET A 138 17.26 9.54 2.54
N ARG A 139 16.31 8.99 3.30
CA ARG A 139 16.59 7.99 4.33
C ARG A 139 15.77 6.72 4.09
N PHE A 140 16.43 5.59 4.19
CA PHE A 140 15.79 4.28 4.29
C PHE A 140 15.62 3.96 5.78
N ILE A 141 14.39 3.88 6.23
CA ILE A 141 14.05 3.79 7.65
C ILE A 141 13.14 2.61 7.96
N LEU A 142 13.19 2.17 9.22
CA LEU A 142 12.10 1.47 9.88
C LEU A 142 11.27 2.53 10.62
N PRO A 143 10.04 2.88 10.17
CA PRO A 143 9.24 3.89 10.84
C PRO A 143 8.68 3.37 12.17
N LYS A 144 8.56 4.24 13.19
CA LYS A 144 7.90 3.89 14.46
C LYS A 144 6.44 3.51 14.24
N VAL A 145 5.72 4.31 13.48
CA VAL A 145 4.33 4.07 13.10
C VAL A 145 4.26 4.06 11.58
N ILE A 146 3.74 2.97 11.04
CA ILE A 146 3.59 2.80 9.59
C ILE A 146 2.49 3.73 9.10
N GLY A 147 2.80 4.56 8.11
CA GLY A 147 1.84 5.47 7.47
C GLY A 147 0.79 4.70 6.67
N LEU A 148 -0.34 5.36 6.43
CA LEU A 148 -1.38 4.85 5.52
C LEU A 148 -1.02 5.12 4.06
N GLN A 149 -1.81 4.60 3.14
CA GLN A 149 -1.67 4.59 1.68
C GLN A 149 -0.67 3.54 1.16
N CYS A 150 -1.02 2.92 0.04
CA CYS A 150 -0.22 1.88 -0.64
C CYS A 150 0.02 2.26 -2.11
N ILE A 151 0.29 3.57 -2.39
CA ILE A 151 0.39 4.08 -3.77
C ILE A 151 1.68 3.63 -4.46
N CYS A 152 2.77 3.51 -3.69
CA CYS A 152 4.07 3.12 -4.22
C CYS A 152 4.87 2.34 -3.16
N GLN A 153 5.26 1.11 -3.51
CA GLN A 153 6.03 0.24 -2.60
C GLN A 153 6.82 -0.82 -3.37
N VAL A 154 7.96 -1.23 -2.82
CA VAL A 154 8.69 -2.42 -3.25
C VAL A 154 8.38 -3.54 -2.27
N VAL A 155 7.98 -4.69 -2.81
CA VAL A 155 7.58 -5.85 -2.03
C VAL A 155 8.46 -7.03 -2.38
N GLY A 156 9.15 -7.59 -1.40
CA GLY A 156 9.94 -8.79 -1.53
C GLY A 156 9.08 -10.05 -1.55
N ARG A 157 9.58 -11.13 -2.18
CA ARG A 157 8.87 -12.40 -2.32
C ARG A 157 8.46 -12.99 -0.96
N GLY A 158 9.38 -13.06 0.00
CA GLY A 158 9.08 -13.57 1.34
C GLY A 158 8.07 -12.70 2.10
N ALA A 159 8.11 -11.36 1.90
CA ALA A 159 7.08 -10.47 2.42
C ALA A 159 5.73 -10.74 1.76
N ALA A 160 5.69 -10.91 0.43
CA ALA A 160 4.46 -11.22 -0.31
C ALA A 160 3.83 -12.54 0.16
N GLU A 161 4.64 -13.60 0.34
CA GLU A 161 4.17 -14.89 0.86
C GLU A 161 3.56 -14.77 2.25
N ARG A 162 4.23 -14.04 3.17
CA ARG A 162 3.69 -13.81 4.52
C ARG A 162 2.35 -13.07 4.48
N LEU A 163 2.28 -12.00 3.69
CA LEU A 163 1.06 -11.21 3.56
C LEU A 163 -0.07 -12.00 2.90
N LEU A 164 0.20 -12.82 1.90
CA LEU A 164 -0.81 -13.68 1.27
C LEU A 164 -1.42 -14.66 2.28
N ARG A 165 -0.59 -15.31 3.11
CA ARG A 165 -1.06 -16.21 4.18
C ARG A 165 -1.86 -15.47 5.26
N ALA A 166 -1.38 -14.29 5.68
CA ALA A 166 -2.05 -13.50 6.72
C ALA A 166 -3.37 -12.84 6.28
N THR A 167 -3.68 -12.85 4.98
CA THR A 167 -4.83 -12.17 4.39
C THR A 167 -5.81 -13.11 3.66
N GLU A 168 -5.87 -14.39 4.04
CA GLU A 168 -6.91 -15.32 3.57
C GLU A 168 -8.31 -14.84 3.99
N THR A 169 -8.39 -14.24 5.16
CA THR A 169 -9.55 -13.47 5.61
C THR A 169 -9.15 -12.02 5.82
N ILE A 170 -9.92 -11.08 5.30
CA ILE A 170 -9.67 -9.63 5.44
C ILE A 170 -10.76 -8.96 6.28
N ASP A 171 -10.36 -8.05 7.18
CA ASP A 171 -11.30 -7.36 8.08
C ASP A 171 -11.12 -5.84 8.07
N ARG A 172 -10.16 -5.31 7.32
CA ARG A 172 -9.82 -3.89 7.22
C ARG A 172 -9.14 -3.56 5.89
N PRO A 173 -9.07 -2.28 5.48
CA PRO A 173 -8.34 -1.87 4.27
C PRO A 173 -6.87 -2.30 4.30
N VAL A 174 -6.27 -2.51 3.12
CA VAL A 174 -4.91 -3.04 2.97
C VAL A 174 -3.86 -2.18 3.68
N ASP A 175 -3.95 -0.86 3.55
CA ASP A 175 -3.01 0.07 4.19
C ASP A 175 -3.12 0.05 5.73
N THR A 176 -4.33 -0.11 6.23
CA THR A 176 -4.62 -0.27 7.65
C THR A 176 -4.15 -1.63 8.17
N PHE A 177 -4.28 -2.68 7.33
CA PHE A 177 -3.77 -4.01 7.64
C PHE A 177 -2.24 -4.04 7.73
N LEU A 178 -1.54 -3.38 6.81
CA LEU A 178 -0.09 -3.28 6.82
C LEU A 178 0.48 -2.59 8.08
N GLN A 179 -0.32 -1.76 8.77
CA GLN A 179 0.10 -1.21 10.06
C GLN A 179 0.25 -2.27 11.15
N MET A 180 -0.33 -3.47 10.97
CA MET A 180 -0.39 -4.52 11.98
C MET A 180 0.83 -5.46 11.94
N HIS A 181 2.05 -4.89 11.91
CA HIS A 181 3.30 -5.65 11.90
C HIS A 181 3.41 -6.68 13.03
N TRP A 182 2.77 -6.42 14.18
CA TRP A 182 2.73 -7.34 15.34
C TRP A 182 1.85 -8.58 15.12
N VAL A 183 1.00 -8.56 14.08
CA VAL A 183 0.16 -9.70 13.67
C VAL A 183 0.82 -10.44 12.52
N THR A 184 1.28 -9.71 11.51
CA THR A 184 1.87 -10.27 10.30
C THR A 184 3.31 -10.72 10.48
N HIS A 185 3.98 -10.25 11.53
CA HIS A 185 5.43 -10.36 11.72
C HIS A 185 6.23 -9.85 10.50
N GLN A 186 5.61 -8.90 9.75
CA GLN A 186 6.21 -8.26 8.59
C GLN A 186 6.58 -6.82 8.94
N PRO A 187 7.87 -6.51 9.13
CA PRO A 187 8.34 -5.14 9.24
C PRO A 187 8.06 -4.37 7.95
N ILE A 188 7.56 -3.15 8.08
CA ILE A 188 7.29 -2.26 6.95
C ILE A 188 8.26 -1.10 7.00
N HIS A 189 9.15 -1.04 6.03
CA HIS A 189 10.14 0.02 5.88
C HIS A 189 9.60 1.17 5.04
N ALA A 190 10.34 2.27 4.98
CA ALA A 190 10.02 3.41 4.13
C ALA A 190 11.28 4.12 3.64
N ILE A 191 11.23 4.68 2.43
CA ILE A 191 12.27 5.57 1.88
C ILE A 191 11.64 6.94 1.65
N LEU A 192 12.18 7.97 2.32
CA LEU A 192 11.69 9.35 2.24
C LEU A 192 12.80 10.38 2.54
N PRO A 193 12.71 11.59 1.96
CA PRO A 193 11.79 12.01 0.90
C PRO A 193 12.10 11.32 -0.43
N ASN A 194 11.10 11.10 -1.28
CA ASN A 194 11.27 10.47 -2.59
C ASN A 194 10.64 11.25 -3.75
N GLY A 195 10.03 12.41 -3.48
CA GLY A 195 9.43 13.28 -4.48
C GLY A 195 8.11 12.83 -5.08
N ASN A 196 7.68 11.60 -4.85
CA ASN A 196 6.43 11.05 -5.37
C ASN A 196 5.20 11.82 -4.87
N ARG A 197 4.17 11.93 -5.71
CA ARG A 197 2.92 12.63 -5.40
C ARG A 197 1.69 11.82 -5.82
N GLU A 198 0.62 11.94 -5.05
CA GLU A 198 -0.71 11.45 -5.42
C GLU A 198 -1.42 12.49 -6.30
N ILE A 199 -1.92 12.07 -7.47
CA ILE A 199 -2.62 12.94 -8.42
C ILE A 199 -4.08 12.52 -8.66
N ALA A 200 -4.66 11.68 -7.79
CA ALA A 200 -6.04 11.20 -7.93
C ALA A 200 -7.05 12.31 -8.21
N GLN A 201 -6.92 13.46 -7.52
CA GLN A 201 -7.84 14.60 -7.70
C GLN A 201 -7.76 15.24 -9.10
N GLN A 202 -6.65 15.06 -9.82
CA GLN A 202 -6.43 15.62 -11.16
C GLN A 202 -6.93 14.67 -12.27
N ILE A 203 -7.08 13.37 -11.96
CA ILE A 203 -7.37 12.32 -12.93
C ILE A 203 -8.63 11.51 -12.58
N GLY A 204 -9.72 12.18 -12.24
CA GLY A 204 -11.03 11.56 -12.01
C GLY A 204 -11.41 11.31 -10.55
N GLY A 205 -10.58 11.74 -9.59
CA GLY A 205 -10.85 11.61 -8.14
C GLY A 205 -10.53 10.24 -7.56
N SER A 206 -10.77 10.10 -6.25
CA SER A 206 -10.58 8.84 -5.54
C SER A 206 -11.74 7.87 -5.82
N THR A 207 -11.43 6.66 -6.23
CA THR A 207 -12.42 5.59 -6.45
C THR A 207 -13.04 5.09 -5.14
N ILE A 208 -12.40 5.35 -4.01
CA ILE A 208 -12.81 4.87 -2.68
C ILE A 208 -13.66 5.89 -1.93
N GLN A 209 -13.41 7.19 -2.11
CA GLN A 209 -14.09 8.24 -1.34
C GLN A 209 -15.48 8.58 -1.92
N GLN A 210 -16.53 8.05 -1.30
CA GLN A 210 -17.88 8.60 -1.44
C GLN A 210 -18.18 9.52 -0.24
N LYS A 211 -18.75 10.72 -0.52
CA LYS A 211 -19.24 11.64 0.53
C LYS A 211 -20.35 10.94 1.32
N THR A 212 -20.09 10.57 2.55
CA THR A 212 -21.10 10.04 3.48
C THR A 212 -21.86 11.18 4.13
N ARG A 213 -23.17 10.98 4.35
CA ARG A 213 -24.06 11.93 5.05
C ARG A 213 -23.51 12.31 6.43
N ALA A 214 -23.82 13.53 6.87
CA ALA A 214 -23.28 14.18 8.08
C ALA A 214 -23.60 13.48 9.42
N SER A 215 -24.64 12.64 9.48
CA SER A 215 -25.02 11.94 10.71
C SER A 215 -23.97 10.92 11.13
N GLY A 216 -23.50 11.03 12.37
CA GLY A 216 -22.46 10.14 12.93
C GLY A 216 -21.01 10.52 12.66
N LYS A 217 -20.75 11.71 12.09
CA LYS A 217 -19.37 12.17 11.77
C LYS A 217 -18.47 12.22 13.03
N LEU A 218 -19.00 12.76 14.15
CA LEU A 218 -18.24 12.87 15.40
C LEU A 218 -17.86 11.51 15.97
N ALA A 219 -18.81 10.56 16.02
CA ALA A 219 -18.53 9.20 16.48
C ALA A 219 -17.51 8.49 15.60
N ARG A 220 -17.58 8.70 14.27
CA ARG A 220 -16.58 8.15 13.32
C ARG A 220 -15.20 8.74 13.54
N GLU A 221 -15.07 10.05 13.72
CA GLU A 221 -13.78 10.68 14.01
C GLU A 221 -13.21 10.25 15.36
N PHE A 222 -14.05 10.12 16.37
CA PHE A 222 -13.65 9.58 17.67
C PHE A 222 -13.13 8.14 17.55
N ASN A 223 -13.88 7.25 16.91
CA ASN A 223 -13.46 5.86 16.69
C ASN A 223 -12.15 5.77 15.87
N ARG A 224 -11.99 6.66 14.87
CA ARG A 224 -10.75 6.76 14.09
C ARG A 224 -9.57 7.21 14.95
N ALA A 225 -9.79 8.20 15.82
CA ALA A 225 -8.76 8.70 16.73
C ALA A 225 -8.33 7.61 17.73
N VAL A 226 -9.29 6.91 18.33
CA VAL A 226 -9.03 5.80 19.25
C VAL A 226 -8.24 4.68 18.56
N TYR A 227 -8.66 4.27 17.35
CA TYR A 227 -7.96 3.25 16.59
C TYR A 227 -6.52 3.66 16.29
N ARG A 228 -6.30 4.90 15.83
CA ARG A 228 -4.96 5.44 15.55
C ARG A 228 -4.08 5.50 16.79
N ALA A 229 -4.63 5.89 17.94
CA ALA A 229 -3.90 5.88 19.21
C ALA A 229 -3.49 4.45 19.60
N GLN A 230 -4.36 3.48 19.43
CA GLN A 230 -4.05 2.06 19.71
C GLN A 230 -2.99 1.48 18.78
N VAL A 231 -2.95 1.90 17.50
CA VAL A 231 -1.87 1.55 16.58
C VAL A 231 -0.56 2.21 17.00
N ALA A 232 -0.58 3.50 17.36
CA ALA A 232 0.60 4.24 17.78
C ALA A 232 1.25 3.68 19.07
N LEU A 233 0.46 3.04 19.94
CA LEU A 233 0.96 2.35 21.14
C LEU A 233 1.71 1.02 20.81
N ARG A 234 1.74 0.60 19.55
CA ARG A 234 2.44 -0.59 19.07
C ARG A 234 3.48 -0.20 18.00
N PRO A 235 4.50 0.60 18.35
CA PRO A 235 5.50 1.04 17.39
C PRO A 235 6.35 -0.15 16.91
N GLN A 236 6.85 -0.05 15.69
CA GLN A 236 7.96 -0.88 15.27
C GLN A 236 9.19 -0.52 16.11
N ARG A 237 10.03 -1.52 16.38
CA ARG A 237 11.27 -1.37 17.16
C ARG A 237 12.42 -1.84 16.28
N GLY A 238 13.49 -1.06 16.23
CA GLY A 238 14.74 -1.42 15.58
C GLY A 238 15.56 -2.35 16.47
#